data_f6fd7c2e1122baad73aaea14e9c34512
#
_entry.id   f6fd7c2e1122baad73aaea14e9c34512
#
_cell.length_a   1.000
_cell.length_b   1.000
_cell.length_c   1.000
_cell.angle_alpha   90.00
_cell.angle_beta   90.00
_cell.angle_gamma   90.00
#
_symmetry.space_group_name_H-M   'P 1'
#
loop_
_entity.id
_entity.type
_entity.pdbx_description
1 polymer ?
#
loop_
_entity_poly.entity_id
_entity_poly.type
_entity_poly.pdbx_seq_one_letter_code
_entity_poly.pdbx_strand_id
1 'polypeptide(L)'
;MRTLLFTALAAASFSAVATQPLLPAGGSDQVPQRVVSLPAPTGQFERAPVSFSWALDPAAELAEPPPHLAESREYWQTVDGAQLRKGVDIDLSAPGALIRVSPARGAGKLTPADLQLASNGRAARLERTASDAELQAAGMDVEAGTAMVRVGRENARGRYQLRIPNATGRYVVHVFEPDSTVVLKARANRNHAVVGDTVTVDIALSDAGRTIAGNAEALLVTPDGNSQPVAVTRTRDGRLSASVRLPAIATTTPGLWELQVFASGDGLQRDARTAFAVAQPTARFKGNHAFNTQLLRVALPVEAGSPGRYEARGTLYASGPDRVLHPVAQAHVAAWFEPGDGLLVLDFDRGHLPAGHGAPFEVRQLELHDQTRMTPLEIRGRGARF
;
A
#
# COMPACT_ATOMS: atom_id res chain seq x y z
N MET A 1 3.74 41.63 -73.31
CA MET A 1 3.37 41.72 -71.89
C MET A 1 3.60 40.34 -71.24
N ARG A 2 4.69 40.17 -70.51
CA ARG A 2 5.02 38.94 -69.77
C ARG A 2 4.79 39.21 -68.28
N THR A 3 3.76 38.59 -67.70
CA THR A 3 3.43 38.69 -66.29
C THR A 3 4.27 37.67 -65.55
N LEU A 4 5.17 38.14 -64.69
CA LEU A 4 5.94 37.33 -63.73
C LEU A 4 5.12 37.07 -62.51
N LEU A 5 4.75 35.82 -62.27
CA LEU A 5 4.13 35.34 -61.01
C LEU A 5 5.30 35.13 -60.02
N PHE A 6 5.33 35.92 -58.93
CA PHE A 6 6.17 35.66 -57.74
C PHE A 6 5.41 34.68 -56.84
N THR A 7 5.87 33.47 -56.77
CA THR A 7 5.46 32.49 -55.75
C THR A 7 6.26 32.74 -54.47
N ALA A 8 5.61 33.33 -53.48
CA ALA A 8 6.22 33.45 -52.15
C ALA A 8 6.17 32.08 -51.45
N LEU A 9 7.32 31.47 -51.25
CA LEU A 9 7.51 30.26 -50.46
C LEU A 9 7.50 30.64 -48.98
N ALA A 10 6.41 30.45 -48.30
CA ALA A 10 6.33 30.60 -46.85
C ALA A 10 7.10 29.43 -46.21
N ALA A 11 8.33 29.68 -45.78
CA ALA A 11 9.11 28.73 -44.98
C ALA A 11 8.46 28.68 -43.58
N ALA A 12 7.65 27.62 -43.35
CA ALA A 12 7.18 27.29 -42.02
C ALA A 12 8.40 26.84 -41.20
N SER A 13 8.86 27.68 -40.30
CA SER A 13 9.89 27.32 -39.33
C SER A 13 9.31 26.26 -38.38
N PHE A 14 9.56 25.00 -38.63
CA PHE A 14 9.38 23.94 -37.65
C PHE A 14 10.43 24.16 -36.57
N SER A 15 10.05 24.76 -35.44
CA SER A 15 10.86 24.71 -34.23
C SER A 15 11.09 23.25 -33.89
N ALA A 16 12.32 22.78 -33.97
CA ALA A 16 12.68 21.42 -33.59
C ALA A 16 12.32 21.20 -32.12
N VAL A 17 11.27 20.44 -31.87
CA VAL A 17 10.91 20.03 -30.50
C VAL A 17 11.96 19.00 -30.09
N ALA A 18 12.78 19.35 -29.10
CA ALA A 18 13.78 18.44 -28.55
C ALA A 18 13.07 17.25 -27.90
N THR A 19 13.39 16.06 -28.35
CA THR A 19 12.88 14.82 -27.74
C THR A 19 13.98 14.15 -26.93
N GLN A 20 13.67 13.68 -25.75
CA GLN A 20 14.64 13.01 -24.86
C GLN A 20 13.94 11.94 -24.01
N PRO A 21 14.68 10.91 -23.54
CA PRO A 21 14.10 9.90 -22.66
C PRO A 21 13.70 10.52 -21.31
N LEU A 22 12.75 9.90 -20.62
CA LEU A 22 12.49 10.19 -19.23
C LEU A 22 13.75 9.94 -18.39
N LEU A 23 13.86 10.64 -17.28
CA LEU A 23 14.99 10.44 -16.35
C LEU A 23 15.04 8.98 -15.88
N PRO A 24 16.24 8.46 -15.58
CA PRO A 24 16.36 7.11 -15.00
C PRO A 24 15.50 6.96 -13.77
N ALA A 25 14.84 5.80 -13.63
CA ALA A 25 14.00 5.50 -12.49
C ALA A 25 14.81 5.51 -11.19
N GLY A 26 14.28 6.14 -10.16
CA GLY A 26 14.79 6.07 -8.79
C GLY A 26 14.46 4.73 -8.13
N GLY A 27 15.06 4.46 -6.97
CA GLY A 27 14.85 3.18 -6.25
C GLY A 27 13.43 3.00 -5.70
N SER A 28 12.71 4.08 -5.48
CA SER A 28 11.29 4.08 -5.05
C SER A 28 10.29 4.11 -6.21
N ASP A 29 10.75 4.35 -7.44
CA ASP A 29 9.87 4.47 -8.59
C ASP A 29 9.23 3.12 -8.94
N GLN A 30 8.01 3.19 -9.47
CA GLN A 30 7.30 2.06 -10.05
C GLN A 30 7.30 2.22 -11.58
N VAL A 31 8.04 1.37 -12.29
CA VAL A 31 8.16 1.45 -13.75
C VAL A 31 7.89 0.10 -14.38
N PRO A 32 6.72 -0.09 -15.01
CA PRO A 32 6.38 -1.35 -15.66
C PRO A 32 7.34 -1.69 -16.79
N GLN A 33 7.84 -2.93 -16.81
CA GLN A 33 8.73 -3.42 -17.86
C GLN A 33 7.94 -3.86 -19.10
N ARG A 34 6.66 -4.20 -18.93
CA ARG A 34 5.76 -4.66 -19.99
C ARG A 34 4.34 -4.23 -19.70
N VAL A 35 3.50 -4.17 -20.72
CA VAL A 35 2.06 -3.98 -20.57
C VAL A 35 1.33 -5.33 -20.70
N VAL A 36 0.13 -5.41 -20.15
CA VAL A 36 -0.75 -6.57 -20.23
C VAL A 36 -2.00 -6.23 -21.04
N SER A 37 -2.52 -7.24 -21.74
CA SER A 37 -3.80 -7.14 -22.44
C SER A 37 -4.90 -7.71 -21.55
N LEU A 38 -5.83 -6.84 -21.16
CA LEU A 38 -7.03 -7.19 -20.41
C LEU A 38 -8.26 -6.90 -21.26
N PRO A 39 -9.41 -7.59 -21.00
CA PRO A 39 -10.66 -7.26 -21.62
C PRO A 39 -11.05 -5.79 -21.42
N ALA A 40 -11.86 -5.27 -22.34
CA ALA A 40 -12.46 -3.96 -22.17
C ALA A 40 -13.24 -3.91 -20.84
N PRO A 41 -13.14 -2.81 -20.08
CA PRO A 41 -13.88 -2.66 -18.83
C PRO A 41 -15.38 -2.62 -19.15
N THR A 42 -16.19 -3.21 -18.28
CA THR A 42 -17.65 -3.18 -18.38
C THR A 42 -18.18 -1.91 -17.70
N GLY A 43 -19.18 -1.26 -18.33
CA GLY A 43 -19.79 -0.04 -17.80
C GLY A 43 -19.71 1.15 -18.78
N GLN A 44 -20.21 2.29 -18.32
CA GLN A 44 -20.11 3.55 -19.06
C GLN A 44 -18.92 4.36 -18.51
N PHE A 45 -18.01 4.71 -19.39
CA PHE A 45 -16.84 5.51 -19.06
C PHE A 45 -16.81 6.76 -19.92
N GLU A 46 -16.41 7.88 -19.33
CA GLU A 46 -16.14 9.11 -20.05
C GLU A 46 -14.96 8.88 -21.01
N ARG A 47 -15.19 9.19 -22.30
CA ARG A 47 -14.17 9.00 -23.35
C ARG A 47 -13.59 10.31 -23.85
N ALA A 48 -14.26 11.45 -23.57
CA ALA A 48 -13.76 12.73 -23.97
C ALA A 48 -12.42 13.06 -23.29
N PRO A 49 -11.44 13.58 -24.02
CA PRO A 49 -10.18 13.99 -23.40
C PRO A 49 -10.42 15.17 -22.47
N VAL A 50 -9.68 15.18 -21.34
CA VAL A 50 -9.69 16.26 -20.35
C VAL A 50 -8.26 16.67 -20.07
N SER A 51 -8.00 17.98 -20.02
CA SER A 51 -6.72 18.53 -19.62
C SER A 51 -6.96 19.80 -18.77
N PHE A 52 -6.27 19.89 -17.64
CA PHE A 52 -6.33 21.05 -16.77
C PHE A 52 -5.04 21.17 -15.95
N SER A 53 -4.77 22.40 -15.49
CA SER A 53 -3.64 22.69 -14.61
C SER A 53 -4.00 23.80 -13.63
N TRP A 54 -3.19 23.91 -12.56
CA TRP A 54 -3.31 24.99 -11.59
C TRP A 54 -1.94 25.38 -11.05
N ALA A 55 -1.84 26.64 -10.61
CA ALA A 55 -0.65 27.16 -9.96
C ALA A 55 -0.44 26.52 -8.58
N LEU A 56 0.81 26.33 -8.21
CA LEU A 56 1.22 25.93 -6.87
C LEU A 56 1.98 27.08 -6.19
N ASP A 57 1.96 27.08 -4.87
CA ASP A 57 2.82 27.95 -4.08
C ASP A 57 4.26 27.43 -4.19
N PRO A 58 5.23 28.24 -4.66
CA PRO A 58 6.63 27.82 -4.73
C PRO A 58 7.25 27.47 -3.38
N ALA A 59 6.68 27.94 -2.27
CA ALA A 59 7.10 27.60 -0.93
C ALA A 59 6.48 26.29 -0.39
N ALA A 60 5.56 25.68 -1.14
CA ALA A 60 4.92 24.44 -0.71
C ALA A 60 5.92 23.27 -0.67
N GLU A 61 5.97 22.58 0.46
CA GLU A 61 6.68 21.32 0.58
C GLU A 61 5.78 20.19 0.06
N LEU A 62 6.07 19.71 -1.14
CA LEU A 62 5.37 18.56 -1.74
C LEU A 62 6.11 17.27 -1.39
N ALA A 63 5.82 16.73 -0.20
CA ALA A 63 6.34 15.44 0.23
C ALA A 63 5.30 14.35 -0.03
N GLU A 64 5.73 13.23 -0.60
CA GLU A 64 4.89 12.03 -0.61
C GLU A 64 4.75 11.48 0.80
N PRO A 65 3.54 11.14 1.25
CA PRO A 65 3.37 10.50 2.54
C PRO A 65 4.14 9.16 2.54
N PRO A 66 4.85 8.85 3.64
CA PRO A 66 5.54 7.57 3.73
C PRO A 66 4.53 6.42 3.65
N PRO A 67 4.95 5.23 3.18
CA PRO A 67 4.11 4.04 3.21
C PRO A 67 3.57 3.77 4.62
N HIS A 68 2.36 3.20 4.65
CA HIS A 68 1.66 2.92 5.91
C HIS A 68 2.52 2.08 6.87
N LEU A 69 2.62 2.53 8.11
CA LEU A 69 3.24 1.77 9.19
C LEU A 69 2.15 1.05 9.99
N ALA A 70 2.10 -0.26 9.86
CA ALA A 70 1.27 -1.08 10.72
C ALA A 70 1.96 -1.25 12.09
N GLU A 71 1.22 -0.96 13.16
CA GLU A 71 1.65 -1.21 14.54
C GLU A 71 0.67 -2.14 15.21
N SER A 72 1.15 -3.23 15.80
CA SER A 72 0.31 -4.23 16.43
C SER A 72 0.76 -4.54 17.86
N ARG A 73 -0.25 -4.71 18.72
CA ARG A 73 -0.14 -5.18 20.11
C ARG A 73 -0.98 -6.43 20.33
N GLU A 74 -1.17 -7.21 19.28
CA GLU A 74 -2.01 -8.40 19.29
C GLU A 74 -1.32 -9.60 18.67
N TYR A 75 -1.84 -10.76 18.95
CA TYR A 75 -1.51 -12.00 18.25
C TYR A 75 -2.70 -12.95 18.27
N TRP A 76 -2.71 -13.91 17.37
CA TRP A 76 -3.70 -14.97 17.35
C TRP A 76 -3.05 -16.32 17.08
N GLN A 77 -3.68 -17.34 17.59
CA GLN A 77 -3.28 -18.72 17.37
C GLN A 77 -4.50 -19.60 17.11
N THR A 78 -4.34 -20.55 16.20
CA THR A 78 -5.33 -21.57 15.97
C THR A 78 -5.06 -22.74 16.89
N VAL A 79 -6.07 -23.17 17.64
CA VAL A 79 -5.93 -24.25 18.63
C VAL A 79 -7.08 -25.25 18.48
N ASP A 80 -6.78 -26.53 18.73
CA ASP A 80 -7.80 -27.57 18.77
C ASP A 80 -8.49 -27.63 20.15
N GLY A 81 -9.76 -28.01 20.16
CA GLY A 81 -10.51 -28.16 21.40
C GLY A 81 -9.86 -29.14 22.39
N ALA A 82 -9.16 -30.14 21.89
CA ALA A 82 -8.39 -31.06 22.77
C ALA A 82 -7.24 -30.35 23.50
N GLN A 83 -6.59 -29.38 22.87
CA GLN A 83 -5.57 -28.54 23.50
C GLN A 83 -6.21 -27.59 24.52
N LEU A 84 -7.31 -26.94 24.16
CA LEU A 84 -8.04 -26.04 25.08
C LEU A 84 -8.56 -26.78 26.32
N ARG A 85 -8.99 -28.02 26.19
CA ARG A 85 -9.38 -28.84 27.37
C ARG A 85 -8.22 -29.13 28.31
N LYS A 86 -7.01 -29.28 27.78
CA LYS A 86 -5.77 -29.50 28.58
C LYS A 86 -5.23 -28.17 29.14
N GLY A 87 -5.42 -27.10 28.42
CA GLY A 87 -4.88 -25.77 28.68
C GLY A 87 -3.83 -25.36 27.65
N VAL A 88 -3.97 -24.14 27.15
CA VAL A 88 -3.09 -23.52 26.17
C VAL A 88 -2.39 -22.33 26.81
N ASP A 89 -1.10 -22.20 26.59
CA ASP A 89 -0.32 -21.09 27.14
C ASP A 89 -0.66 -19.78 26.41
N ILE A 90 -0.90 -18.75 27.20
CA ILE A 90 -1.15 -17.37 26.76
C ILE A 90 -0.13 -16.48 27.46
N ASP A 91 0.80 -15.92 26.71
CA ASP A 91 1.80 -15.01 27.25
C ASP A 91 1.26 -13.57 27.21
N LEU A 92 1.14 -12.91 28.37
CA LEU A 92 0.69 -11.53 28.52
C LEU A 92 1.86 -10.63 28.91
N SER A 93 2.06 -9.59 28.13
CA SER A 93 3.13 -8.60 28.31
C SER A 93 2.66 -7.36 29.12
N ALA A 94 1.34 -7.17 29.24
CA ALA A 94 0.75 -6.05 29.95
C ALA A 94 -0.56 -6.46 30.66
N PRO A 95 -0.97 -5.73 31.70
CA PRO A 95 -2.29 -5.92 32.33
C PRO A 95 -3.43 -5.46 31.42
N GLY A 96 -4.65 -5.95 31.66
CA GLY A 96 -5.85 -5.51 30.96
C GLY A 96 -6.02 -6.09 29.55
N ALA A 97 -5.34 -7.18 29.24
CA ALA A 97 -5.45 -7.88 27.96
C ALA A 97 -6.90 -8.30 27.66
N LEU A 98 -7.24 -8.23 26.38
CA LEU A 98 -8.50 -8.76 25.83
C LEU A 98 -8.20 -10.12 25.18
N ILE A 99 -8.91 -11.17 25.60
CA ILE A 99 -8.78 -12.52 25.03
C ILE A 99 -10.11 -12.87 24.41
N ARG A 100 -10.16 -13.05 23.09
CA ARG A 100 -11.32 -13.50 22.34
C ARG A 100 -11.07 -14.90 21.80
N VAL A 101 -12.03 -15.79 21.98
CA VAL A 101 -12.01 -17.15 21.46
C VAL A 101 -13.19 -17.32 20.49
N SER A 102 -12.87 -17.54 19.23
CA SER A 102 -13.87 -17.69 18.16
C SER A 102 -13.86 -19.10 17.61
N PRO A 103 -15.03 -19.78 17.51
CA PRO A 103 -15.11 -21.12 16.94
C PRO A 103 -14.91 -21.08 15.43
N ALA A 104 -14.13 -22.02 14.90
CA ALA A 104 -14.13 -22.30 13.47
C ALA A 104 -15.40 -23.06 13.06
N ARG A 105 -15.68 -23.13 11.76
CA ARG A 105 -16.86 -23.83 11.25
C ARG A 105 -16.93 -25.27 11.81
N GLY A 106 -18.07 -25.60 12.42
CA GLY A 106 -18.32 -26.91 13.03
C GLY A 106 -17.74 -27.11 14.44
N ALA A 107 -17.09 -26.11 15.00
CA ALA A 107 -16.68 -26.15 16.40
C ALA A 107 -17.84 -25.84 17.36
N GLY A 108 -17.68 -26.24 18.62
CA GLY A 108 -18.65 -25.99 19.66
C GLY A 108 -18.74 -24.50 19.98
N LYS A 109 -19.97 -23.98 20.20
CA LYS A 109 -20.20 -22.60 20.63
C LYS A 109 -19.70 -22.42 22.08
N LEU A 110 -19.19 -21.25 22.36
CA LEU A 110 -18.68 -20.88 23.68
C LEU A 110 -19.54 -19.76 24.29
N THR A 111 -19.49 -19.72 25.59
CA THR A 111 -19.92 -18.56 26.38
C THR A 111 -18.74 -18.03 27.19
N PRO A 112 -18.77 -16.78 27.65
CA PRO A 112 -17.68 -16.25 28.48
C PRO A 112 -17.37 -17.07 29.73
N ALA A 113 -18.41 -17.76 30.30
CA ALA A 113 -18.25 -18.61 31.48
C ALA A 113 -17.42 -19.88 31.21
N ASP A 114 -17.28 -20.30 29.96
CA ASP A 114 -16.49 -21.45 29.59
C ASP A 114 -14.97 -21.19 29.64
N LEU A 115 -14.57 -19.89 29.61
CA LEU A 115 -13.18 -19.48 29.57
C LEU A 115 -12.58 -19.44 30.98
N GLN A 116 -11.66 -20.34 31.26
CA GLN A 116 -10.90 -20.41 32.51
C GLN A 116 -9.47 -19.94 32.23
N LEU A 117 -9.05 -18.86 32.89
CA LEU A 117 -7.68 -18.36 32.78
C LEU A 117 -7.00 -18.45 34.13
N ALA A 118 -5.80 -19.05 34.18
CA ALA A 118 -5.05 -19.19 35.42
C ALA A 118 -3.55 -18.96 35.19
N SER A 119 -2.84 -18.45 36.21
CA SER A 119 -1.39 -18.34 36.23
C SER A 119 -0.86 -18.95 37.53
N ASN A 120 0.14 -19.82 37.45
CA ASN A 120 0.73 -20.52 38.59
C ASN A 120 -0.32 -21.21 39.48
N GLY A 121 -1.32 -21.84 38.85
CA GLY A 121 -2.42 -22.54 39.56
C GLY A 121 -3.46 -21.63 40.21
N ARG A 122 -3.34 -20.31 40.09
CA ARG A 122 -4.33 -19.34 40.62
C ARG A 122 -5.18 -18.79 39.46
N ALA A 123 -6.52 -18.79 39.67
CA ALA A 123 -7.41 -18.20 38.68
C ALA A 123 -7.12 -16.69 38.50
N ALA A 124 -7.04 -16.27 37.25
CA ALA A 124 -6.95 -14.86 36.92
C ALA A 124 -8.30 -14.16 37.15
N ARG A 125 -8.26 -12.96 37.68
CA ARG A 125 -9.47 -12.15 37.78
C ARG A 125 -9.84 -11.59 36.43
N LEU A 126 -11.08 -11.77 36.04
CA LEU A 126 -11.67 -11.23 34.82
C LEU A 126 -12.48 -9.97 35.17
N GLU A 127 -12.17 -8.85 34.52
CA GLU A 127 -12.83 -7.56 34.78
C GLU A 127 -14.15 -7.43 34.02
N ARG A 128 -14.17 -7.92 32.78
CA ARG A 128 -15.36 -7.92 31.90
C ARG A 128 -15.38 -9.16 31.04
N THR A 129 -16.59 -9.52 30.67
CA THR A 129 -16.86 -10.62 29.74
C THR A 129 -17.86 -10.15 28.68
N ALA A 130 -17.83 -10.71 27.49
CA ALA A 130 -18.82 -10.45 26.45
C ALA A 130 -19.09 -11.71 25.63
N SER A 131 -20.36 -11.97 25.39
CA SER A 131 -20.86 -12.98 24.47
C SER A 131 -20.82 -12.49 23.02
N ASP A 132 -21.02 -13.41 22.06
CA ASP A 132 -21.17 -13.07 20.64
C ASP A 132 -22.29 -12.05 20.41
N ALA A 133 -23.43 -12.18 21.07
CA ALA A 133 -24.55 -11.24 20.95
C ALA A 133 -24.20 -9.82 21.42
N GLU A 134 -23.47 -9.70 22.54
CA GLU A 134 -23.01 -8.39 23.05
C GLU A 134 -21.94 -7.77 22.13
N LEU A 135 -21.04 -8.57 21.57
CA LEU A 135 -20.03 -8.12 20.62
C LEU A 135 -20.68 -7.64 19.31
N GLN A 136 -21.67 -8.37 18.80
CA GLN A 136 -22.43 -7.97 17.59
C GLN A 136 -23.25 -6.69 17.85
N ALA A 137 -23.87 -6.57 19.00
CA ALA A 137 -24.59 -5.35 19.41
C ALA A 137 -23.65 -4.13 19.51
N ALA A 138 -22.36 -4.36 19.81
CA ALA A 138 -21.31 -3.34 19.79
C ALA A 138 -20.73 -3.07 18.38
N GLY A 139 -21.28 -3.67 17.31
CA GLY A 139 -20.86 -3.48 15.93
C GLY A 139 -19.68 -4.33 15.49
N MET A 140 -19.30 -5.34 16.26
CA MET A 140 -18.24 -6.28 15.88
C MET A 140 -18.81 -7.42 15.03
N ASP A 141 -18.18 -7.68 13.88
CA ASP A 141 -18.47 -8.87 13.08
C ASP A 141 -17.74 -10.07 13.68
N VAL A 142 -18.48 -10.92 14.40
CA VAL A 142 -17.95 -12.11 15.07
C VAL A 142 -18.83 -13.32 14.80
N GLU A 143 -18.19 -14.48 14.73
CA GLU A 143 -18.88 -15.78 14.57
C GLU A 143 -19.74 -16.09 15.80
N ALA A 144 -20.90 -16.73 15.56
CA ALA A 144 -21.80 -17.19 16.61
C ALA A 144 -21.09 -18.18 17.56
N GLY A 145 -21.19 -17.93 18.87
CA GLY A 145 -20.48 -18.67 19.90
C GLY A 145 -19.06 -18.18 20.16
N THR A 146 -18.72 -16.98 19.69
CA THR A 146 -17.51 -16.25 20.12
C THR A 146 -17.70 -15.75 21.56
N ALA A 147 -16.66 -15.90 22.36
CA ALA A 147 -16.61 -15.37 23.72
C ALA A 147 -15.37 -14.50 23.91
N MET A 148 -15.51 -13.40 24.66
CA MET A 148 -14.40 -12.51 24.98
C MET A 148 -14.34 -12.22 26.48
N VAL A 149 -13.12 -12.14 26.99
CA VAL A 149 -12.86 -11.75 28.38
C VAL A 149 -11.78 -10.67 28.44
N ARG A 150 -11.91 -9.75 29.38
CA ARG A 150 -10.88 -8.80 29.73
C ARG A 150 -10.23 -9.24 31.03
N VAL A 151 -8.91 -9.41 30.99
CA VAL A 151 -8.08 -9.75 32.14
C VAL A 151 -7.98 -8.52 33.05
N GLY A 152 -8.25 -8.66 34.35
CA GLY A 152 -8.21 -7.56 35.30
C GLY A 152 -6.81 -6.94 35.37
N ARG A 153 -6.77 -5.63 35.61
CA ARG A 153 -5.52 -4.86 35.62
C ARG A 153 -4.61 -5.20 36.79
N GLU A 154 -5.12 -5.84 37.83
CA GLU A 154 -4.35 -6.37 38.97
C GLU A 154 -3.54 -7.62 38.65
N ASN A 155 -3.84 -8.29 37.53
CA ASN A 155 -3.08 -9.46 37.11
C ASN A 155 -1.73 -9.05 36.56
N ALA A 156 -0.68 -9.73 37.01
CA ALA A 156 0.69 -9.46 36.57
C ALA A 156 0.88 -9.88 35.09
N ARG A 157 1.87 -9.28 34.44
CA ARG A 157 2.39 -9.82 33.19
C ARG A 157 3.01 -11.20 33.42
N GLY A 158 2.96 -12.08 32.41
CA GLY A 158 3.55 -13.42 32.48
C GLY A 158 2.74 -14.46 31.72
N ARG A 159 3.04 -15.71 31.99
CA ARG A 159 2.38 -16.83 31.33
C ARG A 159 1.11 -17.24 32.07
N TYR A 160 0.04 -17.35 31.30
CA TYR A 160 -1.27 -17.83 31.73
C TYR A 160 -1.63 -19.08 30.96
N GLN A 161 -2.50 -19.90 31.53
CA GLN A 161 -3.08 -21.08 30.88
C GLN A 161 -4.57 -20.81 30.64
N LEU A 162 -4.98 -20.80 29.36
CA LEU A 162 -6.38 -20.74 28.96
C LEU A 162 -6.92 -22.16 28.83
N ARG A 163 -7.95 -22.49 29.60
CA ARG A 163 -8.64 -23.77 29.56
C ARG A 163 -10.11 -23.59 29.25
N ILE A 164 -10.65 -24.48 28.38
CA ILE A 164 -12.07 -24.53 28.03
C ILE A 164 -12.48 -26.01 28.09
N PRO A 165 -13.11 -26.46 29.20
CA PRO A 165 -13.35 -27.88 29.46
C PRO A 165 -14.19 -28.61 28.41
N ASN A 166 -15.15 -27.89 27.80
CA ASN A 166 -16.10 -28.46 26.84
C ASN A 166 -15.77 -28.12 25.37
N ALA A 167 -14.56 -27.62 25.08
CA ALA A 167 -14.17 -27.25 23.73
C ALA A 167 -14.14 -28.46 22.79
N THR A 168 -14.79 -28.32 21.61
CA THR A 168 -14.82 -29.32 20.54
C THR A 168 -14.59 -28.66 19.20
N GLY A 169 -13.75 -29.26 18.35
CA GLY A 169 -13.39 -28.69 17.06
C GLY A 169 -12.21 -27.73 17.18
N ARG A 170 -12.14 -26.72 16.32
CA ARG A 170 -11.00 -25.80 16.20
C ARG A 170 -11.43 -24.37 16.53
N TYR A 171 -10.55 -23.63 17.17
CA TYR A 171 -10.79 -22.25 17.62
C TYR A 171 -9.64 -21.35 17.22
N VAL A 172 -9.96 -20.07 17.05
CA VAL A 172 -8.96 -18.99 16.98
C VAL A 172 -8.97 -18.25 18.31
N VAL A 173 -7.84 -18.26 18.99
CA VAL A 173 -7.60 -17.46 20.19
C VAL A 173 -6.90 -16.18 19.77
N HIS A 174 -7.52 -15.04 20.00
CA HIS A 174 -6.98 -13.71 19.72
C HIS A 174 -6.70 -12.99 21.04
N VAL A 175 -5.48 -12.50 21.20
CA VAL A 175 -5.03 -11.75 22.38
C VAL A 175 -4.65 -10.34 21.94
N PHE A 176 -5.31 -9.34 22.50
CA PHE A 176 -5.01 -7.94 22.27
C PHE A 176 -4.64 -7.24 23.58
N GLU A 177 -3.50 -6.57 23.59
CA GLU A 177 -2.95 -5.91 24.77
C GLU A 177 -2.79 -4.41 24.53
N PRO A 178 -3.86 -3.60 24.68
CA PRO A 178 -3.86 -2.18 24.34
C PRO A 178 -2.77 -1.37 25.06
N ASP A 179 -2.47 -1.73 26.28
CA ASP A 179 -1.52 -1.03 27.15
C ASP A 179 -0.08 -1.60 27.08
N SER A 180 0.18 -2.56 26.17
CA SER A 180 1.50 -3.17 26.02
C SER A 180 2.50 -2.21 25.41
N THR A 181 3.72 -2.20 25.95
CA THR A 181 4.90 -1.57 25.35
C THR A 181 5.56 -2.43 24.29
N VAL A 182 5.15 -3.72 24.21
CA VAL A 182 5.63 -4.65 23.18
C VAL A 182 4.81 -4.45 21.91
N VAL A 183 5.46 -3.96 20.86
CA VAL A 183 4.86 -3.58 19.59
C VAL A 183 5.58 -4.27 18.44
N LEU A 184 4.82 -4.91 17.56
CA LEU A 184 5.30 -5.34 16.25
C LEU A 184 4.97 -4.27 15.22
N LYS A 185 5.98 -3.83 14.48
CA LYS A 185 5.86 -2.88 13.39
C LYS A 185 6.14 -3.59 12.08
N ALA A 186 5.29 -3.35 11.07
CA ALA A 186 5.48 -3.82 9.71
C ALA A 186 5.23 -2.68 8.72
N ARG A 187 6.17 -2.43 7.81
CA ARG A 187 6.04 -1.38 6.79
C ARG A 187 6.49 -1.91 5.45
N ALA A 188 5.61 -1.90 4.46
CA ALA A 188 5.99 -2.13 3.08
C ALA A 188 6.81 -0.93 2.55
N ASN A 189 7.73 -1.19 1.64
CA ASN A 189 8.52 -0.12 1.01
C ASN A 189 7.69 0.76 0.06
N ARG A 190 6.45 0.37 -0.25
CA ARG A 190 5.49 1.08 -1.11
C ARG A 190 4.05 0.69 -0.81
N ASN A 191 3.11 1.60 -1.09
CA ASN A 191 1.66 1.34 -0.96
C ASN A 191 1.05 0.73 -2.23
N HIS A 192 1.76 0.83 -3.36
CA HIS A 192 1.33 0.35 -4.67
C HIS A 192 2.47 -0.41 -5.34
N ALA A 193 2.14 -1.47 -6.05
CA ALA A 193 3.07 -2.26 -6.85
C ALA A 193 2.38 -2.75 -8.12
N VAL A 194 3.14 -3.16 -9.11
CA VAL A 194 2.62 -3.89 -10.27
C VAL A 194 3.02 -5.36 -10.20
N VAL A 195 2.26 -6.21 -10.89
CA VAL A 195 2.59 -7.63 -11.01
C VAL A 195 4.02 -7.83 -11.52
N GLY A 196 4.74 -8.75 -10.91
CA GLY A 196 6.14 -9.01 -11.21
C GLY A 196 7.14 -8.10 -10.48
N ASP A 197 6.68 -7.08 -9.75
CA ASP A 197 7.54 -6.27 -8.88
C ASP A 197 7.98 -7.05 -7.64
N THR A 198 8.98 -6.52 -6.96
CA THR A 198 9.39 -6.99 -5.63
C THR A 198 8.91 -5.98 -4.59
N VAL A 199 8.18 -6.47 -3.60
CA VAL A 199 7.80 -5.71 -2.41
C VAL A 199 8.64 -6.18 -1.24
N THR A 200 9.23 -5.23 -0.51
CA THR A 200 10.00 -5.50 0.70
C THR A 200 9.27 -4.91 1.90
N VAL A 201 9.17 -5.67 2.97
CA VAL A 201 8.54 -5.25 4.22
C VAL A 201 9.56 -5.28 5.35
N ASP A 202 9.78 -4.14 5.96
CA ASP A 202 10.58 -4.02 7.18
C ASP A 202 9.75 -4.46 8.38
N ILE A 203 10.35 -5.28 9.25
CA ILE A 203 9.70 -5.91 10.40
C ILE A 203 10.53 -5.60 11.64
N ALA A 204 9.89 -5.08 12.68
CA ALA A 204 10.56 -4.76 13.95
C ALA A 204 9.67 -5.12 15.15
N LEU A 205 10.14 -6.03 16.00
CA LEU A 205 9.55 -6.30 17.31
C LEU A 205 10.32 -5.49 18.37
N SER A 206 9.61 -4.74 19.20
CA SER A 206 10.25 -3.89 20.20
C SER A 206 9.45 -3.86 21.51
N ASP A 207 10.15 -3.62 22.63
CA ASP A 207 9.56 -3.32 23.94
C ASP A 207 10.04 -1.95 24.40
N ALA A 208 9.11 -1.04 24.64
CA ALA A 208 9.38 0.37 25.01
C ALA A 208 10.42 1.03 24.06
N GLY A 209 10.35 0.73 22.76
CA GLY A 209 11.28 1.25 21.74
C GLY A 209 12.61 0.47 21.61
N ARG A 210 12.92 -0.45 22.52
CA ARG A 210 14.10 -1.31 22.44
C ARG A 210 13.81 -2.54 21.57
N THR A 211 14.62 -2.80 20.56
CA THR A 211 14.49 -3.98 19.70
C THR A 211 14.59 -5.27 20.51
N ILE A 212 13.63 -6.15 20.32
CA ILE A 212 13.64 -7.52 20.81
C ILE A 212 14.25 -8.41 19.73
N ALA A 213 15.28 -9.16 20.09
CA ALA A 213 15.82 -10.19 19.23
C ALA A 213 14.81 -11.35 19.12
N GLY A 214 14.43 -11.71 17.90
CA GLY A 214 13.42 -12.74 17.70
C GLY A 214 13.43 -13.28 16.29
N ASN A 215 12.48 -14.14 15.99
CA ASN A 215 12.24 -14.70 14.69
C ASN A 215 10.89 -14.19 14.17
N ALA A 216 10.72 -14.24 12.86
CA ALA A 216 9.43 -13.98 12.25
C ALA A 216 9.18 -14.92 11.08
N GLU A 217 7.92 -15.23 10.87
CA GLU A 217 7.38 -15.87 9.68
C GLU A 217 6.48 -14.86 8.97
N ALA A 218 6.32 -15.00 7.66
CA ALA A 218 5.46 -14.13 6.89
C ALA A 218 4.68 -14.90 5.84
N LEU A 219 3.44 -14.46 5.58
CA LEU A 219 2.56 -14.96 4.53
C LEU A 219 2.13 -13.79 3.64
N LEU A 220 2.28 -13.93 2.33
CA LEU A 220 1.59 -13.08 1.38
C LEU A 220 0.19 -13.63 1.18
N VAL A 221 -0.82 -12.80 1.42
CA VAL A 221 -2.23 -13.14 1.25
C VAL A 221 -2.82 -12.28 0.13
N THR A 222 -3.46 -12.94 -0.83
CA THR A 222 -4.12 -12.28 -1.96
C THR A 222 -5.59 -11.99 -1.65
N PRO A 223 -6.25 -11.06 -2.36
CA PRO A 223 -7.66 -10.69 -2.11
C PRO A 223 -8.66 -11.85 -2.21
N ASP A 224 -8.32 -12.91 -2.96
CA ASP A 224 -9.12 -14.14 -3.06
C ASP A 224 -8.88 -15.14 -1.91
N GLY A 225 -8.06 -14.74 -0.90
CA GLY A 225 -7.77 -15.54 0.28
C GLY A 225 -6.68 -16.59 0.11
N ASN A 226 -6.06 -16.70 -1.06
CA ASN A 226 -4.90 -17.56 -1.23
C ASN A 226 -3.70 -16.99 -0.46
N SER A 227 -2.89 -17.88 0.12
CA SER A 227 -1.71 -17.49 0.86
C SER A 227 -0.48 -18.28 0.45
N GLN A 228 0.69 -17.64 0.52
CA GLN A 228 1.97 -18.29 0.29
C GLN A 228 3.01 -17.81 1.31
N PRO A 229 3.88 -18.70 1.81
CA PRO A 229 4.95 -18.31 2.71
C PRO A 229 5.97 -17.40 2.01
N VAL A 230 6.46 -16.41 2.78
CA VAL A 230 7.50 -15.47 2.34
C VAL A 230 8.70 -15.61 3.26
N ALA A 231 9.88 -15.76 2.68
CA ALA A 231 11.11 -15.85 3.47
C ALA A 231 11.40 -14.54 4.21
N VAL A 232 11.62 -14.64 5.51
CA VAL A 232 12.09 -13.53 6.35
C VAL A 232 13.59 -13.69 6.55
N THR A 233 14.33 -12.62 6.31
CA THR A 233 15.77 -12.56 6.49
C THR A 233 16.14 -11.54 7.54
N ARG A 234 17.29 -11.75 8.21
CA ARG A 234 17.86 -10.77 9.11
C ARG A 234 18.87 -9.91 8.36
N THR A 235 18.67 -8.61 8.39
CA THR A 235 19.59 -7.64 7.81
C THR A 235 20.85 -7.50 8.67
N ARG A 236 21.91 -6.87 8.13
CA ARG A 236 23.20 -6.72 8.85
C ARG A 236 23.09 -5.92 10.15
N ASP A 237 22.13 -5.00 10.22
CA ASP A 237 21.82 -4.19 11.41
C ASP A 237 20.86 -4.89 12.38
N GLY A 238 20.56 -6.18 12.15
CA GLY A 238 19.76 -7.02 13.05
C GLY A 238 18.24 -6.91 12.88
N ARG A 239 17.75 -6.06 11.96
CA ARG A 239 16.33 -5.97 11.63
C ARG A 239 15.88 -7.18 10.84
N LEU A 240 14.58 -7.46 10.84
CA LEU A 240 13.97 -8.47 10.03
C LEU A 240 13.36 -7.83 8.77
N SER A 241 13.45 -8.52 7.66
CA SER A 241 12.89 -8.07 6.39
C SER A 241 12.32 -9.25 5.62
N ALA A 242 11.12 -9.08 5.09
CA ALA A 242 10.50 -10.01 4.15
C ALA A 242 10.53 -9.40 2.76
N SER A 243 10.98 -10.16 1.77
CA SER A 243 11.02 -9.71 0.37
C SER A 243 10.28 -10.72 -0.49
N VAL A 244 9.27 -10.25 -1.22
CA VAL A 244 8.43 -11.10 -2.06
C VAL A 244 8.36 -10.56 -3.47
N ARG A 245 8.66 -11.41 -4.45
CA ARG A 245 8.37 -11.14 -5.85
C ARG A 245 6.91 -11.47 -6.12
N LEU A 246 6.15 -10.47 -6.56
CA LEU A 246 4.74 -10.63 -6.88
C LEU A 246 4.56 -11.54 -8.11
N PRO A 247 3.48 -12.33 -8.16
CA PRO A 247 3.15 -13.13 -9.34
C PRO A 247 3.06 -12.27 -10.61
N ALA A 248 3.28 -12.89 -11.77
CA ALA A 248 3.17 -12.21 -13.05
C ALA A 248 1.71 -11.90 -13.46
N ILE A 249 0.73 -12.49 -12.76
CA ILE A 249 -0.70 -12.31 -12.99
C ILE A 249 -1.33 -12.01 -11.63
N ALA A 250 -2.08 -10.91 -11.54
CA ALA A 250 -2.87 -10.61 -10.35
C ALA A 250 -4.14 -11.46 -10.31
N THR A 251 -4.69 -11.63 -9.11
CA THR A 251 -6.05 -12.15 -8.95
C THR A 251 -7.07 -11.20 -9.58
N THR A 252 -8.18 -11.74 -10.05
CA THR A 252 -9.32 -10.95 -10.54
C THR A 252 -10.21 -10.43 -9.41
N THR A 253 -10.04 -10.94 -8.19
CA THR A 253 -10.77 -10.47 -7.01
C THR A 253 -10.26 -9.09 -6.61
N PRO A 254 -11.14 -8.08 -6.51
CA PRO A 254 -10.76 -6.75 -6.04
C PRO A 254 -10.30 -6.80 -4.57
N GLY A 255 -9.34 -5.95 -4.22
CA GLY A 255 -8.89 -5.82 -2.83
C GLY A 255 -7.40 -5.55 -2.72
N LEU A 256 -6.96 -5.36 -1.49
CA LEU A 256 -5.54 -5.20 -1.17
C LEU A 256 -4.89 -6.56 -0.94
N TRP A 257 -3.64 -6.66 -1.30
CA TRP A 257 -2.76 -7.75 -0.91
C TRP A 257 -2.20 -7.45 0.46
N GLU A 258 -2.04 -8.46 1.28
CA GLU A 258 -1.52 -8.31 2.64
C GLU A 258 -0.25 -9.13 2.82
N LEU A 259 0.74 -8.56 3.52
CA LEU A 259 1.76 -9.36 4.17
C LEU A 259 1.40 -9.50 5.64
N GLN A 260 1.09 -10.72 6.06
CA GLN A 260 0.85 -11.10 7.45
C GLN A 260 2.17 -11.56 8.06
N VAL A 261 2.53 -10.98 9.20
CA VAL A 261 3.79 -11.25 9.90
C VAL A 261 3.48 -11.79 11.27
N PHE A 262 4.13 -12.89 11.63
CA PHE A 262 4.05 -13.56 12.91
C PHE A 262 5.44 -13.51 13.54
N ALA A 263 5.62 -12.71 14.59
CA ALA A 263 6.93 -12.51 15.22
C ALA A 263 6.93 -13.01 16.64
N SER A 264 8.05 -13.61 17.07
CA SER A 264 8.27 -14.07 18.44
C SER A 264 9.67 -13.72 18.92
N GLY A 265 9.79 -13.33 20.19
CA GLY A 265 11.04 -13.02 20.84
C GLY A 265 10.85 -12.82 22.35
N ASP A 266 11.80 -13.22 23.15
CA ASP A 266 11.77 -13.13 24.64
C ASP A 266 10.50 -13.77 25.26
N GLY A 267 9.98 -14.86 24.64
CA GLY A 267 8.77 -15.53 25.09
C GLY A 267 7.47 -14.81 24.74
N LEU A 268 7.50 -13.73 23.96
CA LEU A 268 6.35 -12.96 23.55
C LEU A 268 6.07 -13.16 22.06
N GLN A 269 4.80 -13.04 21.69
CA GLN A 269 4.31 -13.16 20.31
C GLN A 269 3.59 -11.89 19.89
N ARG A 270 3.69 -11.50 18.62
CA ARG A 270 2.92 -10.44 17.99
C ARG A 270 2.70 -10.75 16.53
N ASP A 271 1.52 -10.43 16.06
CA ASP A 271 1.15 -10.57 14.65
C ASP A 271 0.78 -9.19 14.10
N ALA A 272 1.21 -8.89 12.91
CA ALA A 272 0.89 -7.64 12.22
C ALA A 272 0.51 -7.90 10.76
N ARG A 273 -0.27 -6.98 10.18
CA ARG A 273 -0.62 -6.99 8.76
C ARG A 273 -0.26 -5.66 8.15
N THR A 274 0.43 -5.68 7.02
CA THR A 274 0.61 -4.50 6.18
C THR A 274 0.03 -4.78 4.81
N ALA A 275 -0.70 -3.81 4.27
CA ALA A 275 -1.42 -3.97 3.02
C ALA A 275 -0.86 -3.05 1.93
N PHE A 276 -0.97 -3.48 0.67
CA PHE A 276 -0.59 -2.72 -0.51
C PHE A 276 -1.46 -3.12 -1.71
N ALA A 277 -1.63 -2.18 -2.64
CA ALA A 277 -2.35 -2.44 -3.88
C ALA A 277 -1.41 -3.09 -4.91
N VAL A 278 -1.93 -4.05 -5.69
CA VAL A 278 -1.19 -4.65 -6.80
C VAL A 278 -1.97 -4.48 -8.08
N ALA A 279 -1.38 -3.75 -9.02
CA ALA A 279 -1.96 -3.47 -10.33
C ALA A 279 -1.40 -4.36 -11.43
N GLN A 280 -2.22 -4.60 -12.46
CA GLN A 280 -1.73 -5.10 -13.74
C GLN A 280 -1.38 -3.92 -14.63
N PRO A 281 -0.18 -3.82 -15.18
CA PRO A 281 0.25 -2.66 -15.95
C PRO A 281 -0.40 -2.65 -17.34
N THR A 282 -1.59 -2.09 -17.43
CA THR A 282 -2.37 -1.96 -18.68
C THR A 282 -1.81 -0.90 -19.62
N ALA A 283 -0.96 0.01 -19.12
CA ALA A 283 -0.20 0.97 -19.93
C ALA A 283 1.12 1.34 -19.25
N ARG A 284 2.01 1.99 -20.00
CA ARG A 284 3.26 2.58 -19.51
C ARG A 284 3.68 3.77 -20.38
N PHE A 285 4.52 4.65 -19.85
CA PHE A 285 5.22 5.62 -20.68
C PHE A 285 6.21 4.91 -21.61
N LYS A 286 6.32 5.38 -22.86
CA LYS A 286 7.14 4.76 -23.91
C LYS A 286 7.98 5.78 -24.65
N GLY A 287 9.22 5.41 -24.91
CA GLY A 287 10.09 6.20 -25.80
C GLY A 287 10.50 7.56 -25.23
N ASN A 288 10.67 8.51 -26.12
CA ASN A 288 11.11 9.86 -25.79
C ASN A 288 9.92 10.79 -25.62
N HIS A 289 9.95 11.60 -24.60
CA HIS A 289 9.01 12.71 -24.41
C HIS A 289 9.50 13.93 -25.20
N ALA A 290 8.55 14.82 -25.54
CA ALA A 290 8.84 16.09 -26.19
C ALA A 290 8.42 17.24 -25.28
N PHE A 291 9.24 18.25 -25.16
CA PHE A 291 8.98 19.42 -24.36
C PHE A 291 8.97 20.72 -25.17
N ASN A 292 7.96 21.55 -24.95
CA ASN A 292 7.89 22.89 -25.49
C ASN A 292 8.03 23.90 -24.36
N THR A 293 9.20 24.53 -24.25
CA THR A 293 9.51 25.52 -23.19
C THR A 293 8.71 26.79 -23.30
N GLN A 294 8.25 27.18 -24.51
CA GLN A 294 7.46 28.40 -24.72
C GLN A 294 6.03 28.22 -24.24
N LEU A 295 5.45 27.02 -24.46
CA LEU A 295 4.08 26.70 -24.07
C LEU A 295 4.00 25.99 -22.73
N LEU A 296 5.11 25.56 -22.14
CA LEU A 296 5.21 24.72 -20.94
C LEU A 296 4.39 23.43 -21.08
N ARG A 297 4.55 22.75 -22.24
CA ARG A 297 3.85 21.51 -22.57
C ARG A 297 4.82 20.33 -22.64
N VAL A 298 4.41 19.22 -22.06
CA VAL A 298 5.15 17.95 -22.09
C VAL A 298 4.30 16.89 -22.79
N ALA A 299 4.75 16.44 -23.94
CA ALA A 299 4.10 15.36 -24.67
C ALA A 299 4.72 14.02 -24.25
N LEU A 300 3.91 13.12 -23.71
CA LEU A 300 4.29 11.85 -23.12
C LEU A 300 3.68 10.71 -23.96
N PRO A 301 4.48 10.04 -24.80
CA PRO A 301 4.02 8.83 -25.48
C PRO A 301 3.67 7.73 -24.46
N VAL A 302 2.55 7.05 -24.70
CA VAL A 302 2.03 5.96 -23.87
C VAL A 302 1.83 4.74 -24.75
N GLU A 303 2.24 3.58 -24.26
CA GLU A 303 1.87 2.28 -24.80
C GLU A 303 0.73 1.72 -23.96
N ALA A 304 -0.46 1.57 -24.55
CA ALA A 304 -1.61 0.93 -23.93
C ALA A 304 -1.70 -0.53 -24.38
N GLY A 305 -1.71 -1.46 -23.45
CA GLY A 305 -1.93 -2.89 -23.70
C GLY A 305 -3.41 -3.29 -23.64
N SER A 306 -4.24 -2.45 -23.05
CA SER A 306 -5.66 -2.70 -22.80
C SER A 306 -6.48 -1.46 -23.13
N PRO A 307 -7.75 -1.60 -23.58
CA PRO A 307 -8.63 -0.45 -23.72
C PRO A 307 -8.95 0.15 -22.35
N GLY A 308 -8.90 1.48 -22.24
CA GLY A 308 -9.14 2.18 -21.00
C GLY A 308 -8.94 3.68 -21.06
N ARG A 309 -9.35 4.37 -20.01
CA ARG A 309 -9.08 5.79 -19.79
C ARG A 309 -7.80 5.93 -18.98
N TYR A 310 -6.81 6.53 -19.58
CA TYR A 310 -5.50 6.74 -18.94
C TYR A 310 -5.29 8.21 -18.63
N GLU A 311 -4.73 8.45 -17.44
CA GLU A 311 -4.40 9.78 -16.95
C GLU A 311 -2.90 9.89 -16.71
N ALA A 312 -2.27 10.95 -17.22
CA ALA A 312 -0.97 11.40 -16.77
C ALA A 312 -1.15 12.62 -15.87
N ARG A 313 -0.40 12.67 -14.77
CA ARG A 313 -0.29 13.85 -13.92
C ARG A 313 1.17 14.10 -13.59
N GLY A 314 1.51 15.38 -13.34
CA GLY A 314 2.87 15.75 -12.99
C GLY A 314 2.94 17.17 -12.42
N THR A 315 3.99 17.41 -11.64
CA THR A 315 4.29 18.70 -11.03
C THR A 315 5.46 19.34 -11.76
N LEU A 316 5.27 20.54 -12.29
CA LEU A 316 6.32 21.35 -12.88
C LEU A 316 7.10 22.07 -11.78
N TYR A 317 8.39 21.90 -11.77
CA TYR A 317 9.36 22.67 -11.00
C TYR A 317 10.10 23.62 -11.90
N ALA A 318 10.27 24.87 -11.46
CA ALA A 318 11.03 25.90 -12.15
C ALA A 318 12.12 26.46 -11.24
N SER A 319 13.21 26.94 -11.83
CA SER A 319 14.28 27.60 -11.08
C SER A 319 13.81 28.97 -10.60
N GLY A 320 13.88 29.21 -9.30
CA GLY A 320 13.58 30.49 -8.68
C GLY A 320 14.76 31.48 -8.69
N PRO A 321 14.58 32.69 -8.10
CA PRO A 321 15.62 33.68 -7.96
C PRO A 321 16.84 33.20 -7.15
N ASP A 322 16.63 32.25 -6.26
CA ASP A 322 17.65 31.56 -5.46
C ASP A 322 18.38 30.44 -6.20
N ARG A 323 18.02 30.20 -7.47
CA ARG A 323 18.52 29.10 -8.33
C ARG A 323 18.18 27.69 -7.83
N VAL A 324 17.18 27.57 -6.97
CA VAL A 324 16.63 26.31 -6.53
C VAL A 324 15.35 26.00 -7.32
N LEU A 325 15.07 24.71 -7.54
CA LEU A 325 13.84 24.26 -8.19
C LEU A 325 12.68 24.26 -7.19
N HIS A 326 11.67 25.09 -7.46
CA HIS A 326 10.44 25.20 -6.69
C HIS A 326 9.25 24.63 -7.48
N PRO A 327 8.24 24.01 -6.84
CA PRO A 327 7.01 23.63 -7.53
C PRO A 327 6.27 24.90 -7.96
N VAL A 328 5.79 24.94 -9.20
CA VAL A 328 5.11 26.12 -9.73
C VAL A 328 3.73 25.82 -10.31
N ALA A 329 3.51 24.61 -10.80
CA ALA A 329 2.22 24.19 -11.34
C ALA A 329 2.06 22.67 -11.28
N GLN A 330 0.83 22.20 -11.21
CA GLN A 330 0.47 20.81 -11.43
C GLN A 330 -0.48 20.70 -12.62
N ALA A 331 -0.30 19.69 -13.44
CA ALA A 331 -1.13 19.43 -14.61
C ALA A 331 -1.60 17.98 -14.64
N HIS A 332 -2.82 17.81 -15.15
CA HIS A 332 -3.47 16.53 -15.39
C HIS A 332 -3.98 16.47 -16.82
N VAL A 333 -3.88 15.30 -17.43
CA VAL A 333 -4.47 15.01 -18.73
C VAL A 333 -4.98 13.58 -18.74
N ALA A 334 -6.20 13.36 -19.20
CA ALA A 334 -6.77 12.03 -19.35
C ALA A 334 -7.40 11.86 -20.73
N ALA A 335 -7.22 10.69 -21.32
CA ALA A 335 -7.83 10.31 -22.61
C ALA A 335 -8.12 8.81 -22.62
N TRP A 336 -9.09 8.43 -23.45
CA TRP A 336 -9.36 7.03 -23.75
C TRP A 336 -8.41 6.51 -24.82
N PHE A 337 -7.79 5.36 -24.59
CA PHE A 337 -6.99 4.65 -25.59
C PHE A 337 -7.52 3.26 -25.82
N GLU A 338 -7.53 2.85 -27.06
CA GLU A 338 -7.56 1.45 -27.47
C GLU A 338 -6.11 0.89 -27.39
N PRO A 339 -5.93 -0.44 -27.39
CA PRO A 339 -4.59 -1.01 -27.38
C PRO A 339 -3.72 -0.46 -28.53
N GLY A 340 -2.51 -0.02 -28.19
CA GLY A 340 -1.56 0.60 -29.11
C GLY A 340 -0.86 1.80 -28.53
N ASP A 341 -0.28 2.62 -29.39
CA ASP A 341 0.43 3.83 -29.02
C ASP A 341 -0.54 5.02 -28.90
N GLY A 342 -0.39 5.79 -27.82
CA GLY A 342 -1.14 7.00 -27.53
C GLY A 342 -0.24 8.16 -27.13
N LEU A 343 -0.81 9.35 -26.95
CA LEU A 343 -0.10 10.55 -26.53
C LEU A 343 -0.92 11.29 -25.48
N LEU A 344 -0.33 11.51 -24.31
CA LEU A 344 -0.85 12.39 -23.28
C LEU A 344 0.01 13.68 -23.24
N VAL A 345 -0.63 14.83 -23.18
CA VAL A 345 0.07 16.14 -23.17
C VAL A 345 -0.27 16.89 -21.89
N LEU A 346 0.69 16.95 -20.97
CA LEU A 346 0.60 17.82 -19.79
C LEU A 346 0.79 19.28 -20.27
N ASP A 347 -0.21 20.12 -20.01
CA ASP A 347 -0.20 21.54 -20.28
C ASP A 347 -0.20 22.32 -18.96
N PHE A 348 0.94 22.92 -18.60
CA PHE A 348 1.12 23.57 -17.30
C PHE A 348 0.64 25.01 -17.27
N ASP A 349 0.12 25.52 -18.35
CA ASP A 349 -0.27 26.92 -18.54
C ASP A 349 0.81 27.93 -18.09
N ARG A 350 1.36 28.64 -19.03
CA ARG A 350 2.44 29.63 -18.75
C ARG A 350 2.01 30.74 -17.77
N GLY A 351 0.70 30.99 -17.68
CA GLY A 351 0.14 31.96 -16.72
C GLY A 351 0.33 31.56 -15.24
N HIS A 352 0.62 30.29 -14.99
CA HIS A 352 0.90 29.75 -13.64
C HIS A 352 2.36 29.96 -13.21
N LEU A 353 3.26 30.40 -14.12
CA LEU A 353 4.66 30.58 -13.78
C LEU A 353 4.84 31.84 -12.93
N PRO A 354 5.28 31.78 -11.67
CA PRO A 354 5.46 32.94 -10.82
C PRO A 354 6.57 33.86 -11.34
N ALA A 355 6.48 35.15 -11.04
CA ALA A 355 7.52 36.11 -11.39
C ALA A 355 8.89 35.69 -10.86
N GLY A 356 9.92 35.83 -11.70
CA GLY A 356 11.30 35.45 -11.35
C GLY A 356 11.61 33.94 -11.45
N HIS A 357 10.63 33.09 -11.79
CA HIS A 357 10.84 31.68 -12.01
C HIS A 357 10.98 31.37 -13.51
N GLY A 358 11.82 30.40 -13.84
CA GLY A 358 12.09 30.01 -15.22
C GLY A 358 12.90 28.74 -15.38
N ALA A 359 13.51 28.57 -16.54
CA ALA A 359 14.39 27.42 -16.80
C ALA A 359 15.63 27.42 -15.88
N PRO A 360 16.20 26.24 -15.55
CA PRO A 360 15.77 24.93 -16.00
C PRO A 360 14.44 24.49 -15.36
N PHE A 361 13.69 23.68 -16.11
CA PHE A 361 12.45 23.08 -15.62
C PHE A 361 12.65 21.59 -15.34
N GLU A 362 11.89 21.04 -14.40
CA GLU A 362 11.83 19.61 -14.11
C GLU A 362 10.39 19.20 -13.82
N VAL A 363 9.92 18.11 -14.43
CA VAL A 363 8.66 17.47 -14.06
C VAL A 363 8.96 16.39 -13.02
N ARG A 364 8.32 16.51 -11.86
CA ARG A 364 8.39 15.58 -10.75
C ARG A 364 7.01 15.01 -10.45
N GLN A 365 6.94 14.00 -9.57
CA GLN A 365 5.72 13.26 -9.26
C GLN A 365 4.95 12.95 -10.55
N LEU A 366 5.68 12.42 -11.56
CA LEU A 366 5.08 12.02 -12.83
C LEU A 366 4.43 10.65 -12.66
N GLU A 367 3.14 10.59 -12.87
CA GLU A 367 2.35 9.38 -12.69
C GLU A 367 1.49 9.08 -13.92
N LEU A 368 1.30 7.79 -14.18
CA LEU A 368 0.35 7.26 -15.16
C LEU A 368 -0.66 6.38 -14.42
N HIS A 369 -1.94 6.67 -14.58
CA HIS A 369 -3.03 5.94 -13.94
C HIS A 369 -3.96 5.31 -14.98
N ASP A 370 -4.50 4.14 -14.67
CA ASP A 370 -5.68 3.57 -15.33
C ASP A 370 -6.92 3.99 -14.54
N GLN A 371 -7.63 5.01 -15.01
CA GLN A 371 -8.84 5.52 -14.35
C GLN A 371 -10.01 4.53 -14.45
N THR A 372 -10.05 3.66 -15.46
CA THR A 372 -11.11 2.66 -15.59
C THR A 372 -10.99 1.53 -14.57
N ARG A 373 -9.76 1.28 -14.08
CA ARG A 373 -9.44 0.26 -13.07
C ARG A 373 -8.99 0.87 -11.75
N MET A 374 -9.05 2.21 -11.64
CA MET A 374 -8.74 2.96 -10.41
C MET A 374 -7.36 2.65 -9.83
N THR A 375 -6.34 2.55 -10.67
CA THR A 375 -5.03 2.08 -10.20
C THR A 375 -3.86 2.85 -10.81
N PRO A 376 -2.82 3.19 -10.03
CA PRO A 376 -1.58 3.74 -10.53
C PRO A 376 -0.77 2.65 -11.24
N LEU A 377 -0.27 2.96 -12.43
CA LEU A 377 0.51 2.04 -13.25
C LEU A 377 2.00 2.35 -13.21
N GLU A 378 2.36 3.61 -13.42
CA GLU A 378 3.74 4.08 -13.39
C GLU A 378 3.85 5.29 -12.48
N ILE A 379 4.85 5.30 -11.61
CA ILE A 379 5.11 6.38 -10.64
C ILE A 379 6.59 6.70 -10.72
N ARG A 380 6.91 7.97 -10.96
CA ARG A 380 8.29 8.47 -11.01
C ARG A 380 8.42 9.71 -10.12
N GLY A 381 9.30 9.66 -9.16
CA GLY A 381 9.63 10.84 -8.35
C GLY A 381 10.20 11.95 -9.22
N ARG A 382 10.99 11.60 -10.26
CA ARG A 382 11.52 12.52 -11.26
C ARG A 382 11.24 11.99 -12.65
N GLY A 383 10.50 12.78 -13.45
CA GLY A 383 10.09 12.38 -14.80
C GLY A 383 11.02 12.91 -15.90
N ALA A 384 11.16 14.22 -16.01
CA ALA A 384 11.87 14.86 -17.12
C ALA A 384 12.52 16.19 -16.69
N ARG A 385 13.60 16.59 -17.35
CA ARG A 385 14.30 17.86 -17.09
C ARG A 385 14.61 18.58 -18.41
N PHE A 386 14.47 19.91 -18.43
CA PHE A 386 14.59 20.74 -19.64
C PHE A 386 15.42 21.99 -19.40
#